data_607655c89a91ad1279b2bcfe138d28ee
#
_entry.id   607655c89a91ad1279b2bcfe138d28ee
#
_cell.length_a   1.000
_cell.length_b   1.000
_cell.length_c   1.000
_cell.angle_alpha   90.00
_cell.angle_beta   90.00
_cell.angle_gamma   90.00
#
_symmetry.space_group_name_H-M   'P 1'
#
loop_
_entity.id
_entity.type
_entity.pdbx_description
1 polymer ?
#
loop_
_entity_poly.entity_id
_entity_poly.type
_entity_poly.pdbx_seq_one_letter_code
_entity_poly.pdbx_strand_id
1 'polypeptide(L)'
;EIEQLTDETKNHEGYYSFFESSQMRKGYSGVSIYSKIHPLKVTGTLNLKDFRDDEGRLIIAEYDKFYLMNCYWPNGGKSPEHFQYKLEYYEHFLKLAKKLEKRKPVIFMGDVNATVSDIDLARPKENIGHVGCTPEERNILQKYIASFIDTWREKNPEKQQWTWWDMKSRARDRDIGWRIDYIFISKSLQGKVKKIEILGNQMGSDHCPVMLDIDL
;
A
#
# COMPACT_ATOMS: atom_id res chain seq x y z
N GLU A 1 -3.64 -15.21 6.82
CA GLU A 1 -4.75 -15.90 6.11
C GLU A 1 -6.02 -15.86 6.96
N ILE A 2 -7.18 -15.91 6.28
CA ILE A 2 -8.49 -15.86 6.94
C ILE A 2 -8.63 -16.98 7.99
N GLU A 3 -8.12 -18.16 7.72
CA GLU A 3 -8.21 -19.31 8.66
C GLU A 3 -7.34 -19.13 9.92
N GLN A 4 -6.32 -18.28 9.87
CA GLN A 4 -5.44 -17.97 11.01
C GLN A 4 -5.99 -16.85 11.90
N LEU A 5 -7.00 -16.13 11.44
CA LEU A 5 -7.62 -15.05 12.19
C LEU A 5 -8.59 -15.60 13.23
N THR A 6 -8.64 -14.96 14.39
CA THR A 6 -9.67 -15.23 15.40
C THR A 6 -11.04 -14.81 14.90
N ASP A 7 -12.11 -15.37 15.47
CA ASP A 7 -13.48 -14.97 15.11
C ASP A 7 -13.74 -13.50 15.43
N GLU A 8 -13.16 -12.97 16.50
CA GLU A 8 -13.21 -11.56 16.86
C GLU A 8 -12.55 -10.67 15.77
N THR A 9 -11.40 -11.11 15.24
CA THR A 9 -10.73 -10.39 14.15
C THR A 9 -11.53 -10.46 12.86
N LYS A 10 -12.15 -11.61 12.54
CA LYS A 10 -12.96 -11.76 11.32
C LYS A 10 -14.24 -10.94 11.38
N ASN A 11 -14.86 -10.85 12.56
CA ASN A 11 -16.19 -10.28 12.77
C ASN A 11 -16.13 -9.13 13.77
N HIS A 12 -15.30 -8.11 13.47
CA HIS A 12 -15.18 -6.95 14.33
C HIS A 12 -16.52 -6.20 14.42
N GLU A 13 -17.03 -6.04 15.66
CA GLU A 13 -18.35 -5.46 15.91
C GLU A 13 -18.50 -4.06 15.28
N GLY A 14 -19.58 -3.83 14.55
CA GLY A 14 -19.86 -2.57 13.86
C GLY A 14 -19.13 -2.38 12.53
N TYR A 15 -18.43 -3.41 12.02
CA TYR A 15 -17.74 -3.36 10.75
C TYR A 15 -18.15 -4.48 9.80
N TYR A 16 -18.21 -4.19 8.53
CA TYR A 16 -18.16 -5.17 7.44
C TYR A 16 -16.70 -5.50 7.15
N SER A 17 -16.35 -6.78 7.12
CA SER A 17 -14.98 -7.25 6.98
C SER A 17 -14.81 -8.01 5.67
N PHE A 18 -13.78 -7.66 4.92
CA PHE A 18 -13.45 -8.26 3.63
C PHE A 18 -11.99 -8.69 3.65
N PHE A 19 -11.70 -9.87 3.11
CA PHE A 19 -10.37 -10.47 3.15
C PHE A 19 -10.03 -11.06 1.79
N GLU A 20 -8.77 -10.90 1.40
CA GLU A 20 -8.14 -11.66 0.33
C GLU A 20 -6.90 -12.36 0.87
N SER A 21 -6.73 -13.62 0.53
CA SER A 21 -5.58 -14.44 0.94
C SER A 21 -4.98 -15.14 -0.26
N SER A 22 -3.69 -15.46 -0.16
CA SER A 22 -2.98 -16.20 -1.20
C SER A 22 -3.63 -17.56 -1.46
N GLN A 23 -3.90 -17.83 -2.73
CA GLN A 23 -4.36 -19.13 -3.21
C GLN A 23 -3.18 -20.06 -3.56
N MET A 24 -1.98 -19.52 -3.69
CA MET A 24 -0.78 -20.28 -4.02
C MET A 24 -0.24 -21.09 -2.83
N ARG A 25 -0.16 -20.45 -1.68
CA ARG A 25 0.47 -21.02 -0.50
C ARG A 25 -0.15 -20.43 0.76
N LYS A 26 -0.49 -21.30 1.70
CA LYS A 26 -0.99 -20.90 3.02
C LYS A 26 0.03 -20.07 3.78
N GLY A 27 -0.42 -18.98 4.43
CA GLY A 27 0.41 -18.08 5.22
C GLY A 27 1.38 -17.21 4.42
N TYR A 28 1.15 -17.02 3.11
CA TYR A 28 2.09 -16.29 2.27
C TYR A 28 1.83 -14.78 2.23
N SER A 29 0.62 -14.39 1.91
CA SER A 29 0.19 -12.99 1.84
C SER A 29 -1.32 -12.86 1.98
N GLY A 30 -1.78 -11.67 2.26
CA GLY A 30 -3.20 -11.34 2.35
C GLY A 30 -3.40 -9.89 2.74
N VAL A 31 -4.58 -9.38 2.45
CA VAL A 31 -5.02 -8.03 2.78
C VAL A 31 -6.45 -8.05 3.29
N SER A 32 -6.85 -7.03 4.04
CA SER A 32 -8.20 -6.90 4.57
C SER A 32 -8.69 -5.45 4.49
N ILE A 33 -10.02 -5.30 4.44
CA ILE A 33 -10.71 -4.03 4.65
C ILE A 33 -11.77 -4.23 5.72
N TYR A 34 -11.77 -3.40 6.75
CA TYR A 34 -12.85 -3.25 7.71
C TYR A 34 -13.54 -1.93 7.44
N SER A 35 -14.84 -1.94 7.20
CA SER A 35 -15.60 -0.76 6.83
C SER A 35 -16.89 -0.63 7.63
N LYS A 36 -17.16 0.57 8.14
CA LYS A 36 -18.48 0.87 8.75
C LYS A 36 -19.59 1.06 7.73
N ILE A 37 -19.23 1.32 6.47
CA ILE A 37 -20.15 1.49 5.36
C ILE A 37 -20.02 0.27 4.45
N HIS A 38 -21.15 -0.38 4.12
CA HIS A 38 -21.12 -1.50 3.19
C HIS A 38 -20.79 -1.02 1.77
N PRO A 39 -19.71 -1.51 1.14
CA PRO A 39 -19.39 -1.15 -0.24
C PRO A 39 -20.43 -1.73 -1.21
N LEU A 40 -20.59 -1.06 -2.36
CA LEU A 40 -21.47 -1.53 -3.44
C LEU A 40 -20.98 -2.83 -4.06
N LYS A 41 -19.66 -2.98 -4.12
CA LYS A 41 -18.98 -4.16 -4.67
C LYS A 41 -17.58 -4.30 -4.07
N VAL A 42 -17.15 -5.56 -3.86
CA VAL A 42 -15.76 -5.88 -3.48
C VAL A 42 -15.20 -6.88 -4.48
N THR A 43 -13.94 -6.67 -4.88
CA THR A 43 -13.17 -7.58 -5.74
C THR A 43 -11.73 -7.65 -5.27
N GLY A 44 -11.07 -8.80 -5.42
CA GLY A 44 -9.74 -9.09 -4.88
C GLY A 44 -8.66 -9.35 -5.93
N THR A 45 -8.79 -8.83 -7.15
CA THR A 45 -7.86 -9.17 -8.23
C THR A 45 -7.62 -8.01 -9.19
N LEU A 46 -6.44 -7.98 -9.82
CA LEU A 46 -6.13 -7.11 -10.97
C LEU A 46 -6.97 -7.47 -12.19
N ASN A 47 -7.54 -8.70 -12.21
CA ASN A 47 -8.40 -9.22 -13.29
C ASN A 47 -7.74 -9.16 -14.67
N LEU A 48 -6.53 -9.68 -14.77
CA LEU A 48 -5.73 -9.71 -16.00
C LEU A 48 -5.57 -11.15 -16.49
N LYS A 49 -5.88 -11.39 -17.76
CA LYS A 49 -5.90 -12.74 -18.35
C LYS A 49 -4.52 -13.40 -18.37
N ASP A 50 -3.47 -12.62 -18.60
CA ASP A 50 -2.12 -13.12 -18.83
C ASP A 50 -1.12 -12.75 -17.73
N PHE A 51 -1.62 -12.32 -16.57
CA PHE A 51 -0.79 -11.99 -15.42
C PHE A 51 -1.25 -12.76 -14.19
N ARG A 52 -0.32 -13.43 -13.53
CA ARG A 52 -0.59 -14.20 -12.32
C ARG A 52 -0.91 -13.27 -11.16
N ASP A 53 -2.10 -13.35 -10.61
CA ASP A 53 -2.61 -12.55 -9.48
C ASP A 53 -3.39 -13.43 -8.50
N ASP A 54 -2.70 -14.44 -7.98
CA ASP A 54 -3.24 -15.45 -7.06
C ASP A 54 -2.62 -15.36 -5.65
N GLU A 55 -1.89 -14.27 -5.39
CA GLU A 55 -1.22 -14.05 -4.12
C GLU A 55 -2.09 -13.33 -3.07
N GLY A 56 -3.34 -12.96 -3.41
CA GLY A 56 -4.27 -12.30 -2.47
C GLY A 56 -3.78 -10.94 -1.99
N ARG A 57 -3.17 -10.15 -2.88
CA ARG A 57 -2.50 -8.89 -2.54
C ARG A 57 -3.35 -7.64 -2.66
N LEU A 58 -4.56 -7.75 -3.21
CA LEU A 58 -5.40 -6.61 -3.54
C LEU A 58 -6.84 -6.83 -3.10
N ILE A 59 -7.44 -5.83 -2.46
CA ILE A 59 -8.89 -5.68 -2.30
C ILE A 59 -9.30 -4.33 -2.87
N ILE A 60 -10.35 -4.32 -3.69
CA ILE A 60 -10.98 -3.14 -4.24
C ILE A 60 -12.41 -3.07 -3.71
N ALA A 61 -12.72 -2.06 -2.93
CA ALA A 61 -14.07 -1.76 -2.47
C ALA A 61 -14.62 -0.57 -3.25
N GLU A 62 -15.74 -0.77 -3.95
CA GLU A 62 -16.46 0.30 -4.64
C GLU A 62 -17.48 0.91 -3.68
N TYR A 63 -17.35 2.20 -3.39
CA TYR A 63 -18.36 2.99 -2.70
C TYR A 63 -19.11 3.89 -3.68
N ASP A 64 -20.15 4.57 -3.22
CA ASP A 64 -20.96 5.44 -4.08
C ASP A 64 -20.11 6.50 -4.79
N LYS A 65 -19.23 7.19 -4.05
CA LYS A 65 -18.45 8.33 -4.55
C LYS A 65 -17.02 8.03 -4.94
N PHE A 66 -16.44 6.86 -4.55
CA PHE A 66 -15.02 6.55 -4.75
C PHE A 66 -14.74 5.06 -4.76
N TYR A 67 -13.54 4.69 -5.21
CA TYR A 67 -12.96 3.37 -5.01
C TYR A 67 -11.91 3.43 -3.91
N LEU A 68 -11.96 2.46 -2.99
CA LEU A 68 -10.88 2.20 -2.03
C LEU A 68 -10.14 0.93 -2.46
N MET A 69 -8.83 1.03 -2.65
CA MET A 69 -7.98 -0.11 -2.98
C MET A 69 -6.96 -0.30 -1.85
N ASN A 70 -6.96 -1.46 -1.19
CA ASN A 70 -5.91 -1.84 -0.25
C ASN A 70 -5.02 -2.88 -0.91
N CYS A 71 -3.72 -2.63 -0.98
CA CYS A 71 -2.76 -3.48 -1.67
C CYS A 71 -1.50 -3.72 -0.82
N TYR A 72 -1.01 -4.96 -0.86
CA TYR A 72 0.30 -5.37 -0.39
C TYR A 72 1.16 -5.72 -1.60
N TRP A 73 1.93 -4.75 -2.11
CA TRP A 73 2.75 -4.96 -3.30
C TRP A 73 3.85 -5.99 -3.06
N PRO A 74 4.26 -6.77 -4.08
CA PRO A 74 5.31 -7.76 -3.92
C PRO A 74 6.63 -7.15 -3.39
N ASN A 75 7.32 -7.87 -2.51
CA ASN A 75 8.61 -7.41 -1.98
C ASN A 75 9.73 -7.43 -3.03
N GLY A 76 9.81 -8.48 -3.85
CA GLY A 76 10.79 -8.61 -4.95
C GLY A 76 12.20 -9.06 -4.54
N GLY A 77 12.54 -9.09 -3.25
CA GLY A 77 13.89 -9.36 -2.79
C GLY A 77 14.33 -10.83 -2.80
N LYS A 78 13.43 -11.76 -3.16
CA LYS A 78 13.71 -13.20 -3.06
C LYS A 78 14.55 -13.75 -4.22
N SER A 79 14.31 -13.28 -5.43
CA SER A 79 15.04 -13.65 -6.65
C SER A 79 14.80 -12.65 -7.77
N PRO A 80 15.58 -12.69 -8.89
CA PRO A 80 15.34 -11.83 -10.06
C PRO A 80 13.91 -11.98 -10.63
N GLU A 81 13.34 -13.19 -10.62
CA GLU A 81 11.99 -13.44 -11.12
C GLU A 81 10.93 -12.77 -10.22
N HIS A 82 11.13 -12.78 -8.89
CA HIS A 82 10.26 -12.06 -7.95
C HIS A 82 10.38 -10.56 -8.11
N PHE A 83 11.57 -10.07 -8.42
CA PHE A 83 11.78 -8.66 -8.71
C PHE A 83 11.07 -8.24 -9.99
N GLN A 84 11.21 -9.03 -11.05
CA GLN A 84 10.50 -8.78 -12.31
C GLN A 84 8.97 -8.81 -12.11
N TYR A 85 8.45 -9.81 -11.38
CA TYR A 85 7.03 -9.87 -11.01
C TYR A 85 6.57 -8.62 -10.27
N LYS A 86 7.36 -8.10 -9.32
CA LYS A 86 7.09 -6.86 -8.61
C LYS A 86 6.94 -5.66 -9.55
N LEU A 87 7.87 -5.50 -10.50
CA LEU A 87 7.82 -4.40 -11.46
C LEU A 87 6.58 -4.48 -12.37
N GLU A 88 6.26 -5.68 -12.85
CA GLU A 88 5.06 -5.92 -13.63
C GLU A 88 3.78 -5.65 -12.82
N TYR A 89 3.75 -6.08 -11.55
CA TYR A 89 2.64 -5.83 -10.64
C TYR A 89 2.38 -4.33 -10.47
N TYR A 90 3.43 -3.53 -10.27
CA TYR A 90 3.31 -2.08 -10.19
C TYR A 90 2.67 -1.46 -11.44
N GLU A 91 3.15 -1.85 -12.64
CA GLU A 91 2.61 -1.34 -13.90
C GLU A 91 1.15 -1.72 -14.09
N HIS A 92 0.78 -2.95 -13.77
CA HIS A 92 -0.59 -3.44 -13.89
C HIS A 92 -1.53 -2.77 -12.88
N PHE A 93 -1.09 -2.62 -11.63
CA PHE A 93 -1.85 -1.90 -10.61
C PHE A 93 -2.11 -0.45 -11.03
N LEU A 94 -1.09 0.26 -11.50
CA LEU A 94 -1.25 1.64 -11.96
C LEU A 94 -2.24 1.76 -13.13
N LYS A 95 -2.18 0.84 -14.09
CA LYS A 95 -3.14 0.79 -15.22
C LYS A 95 -4.56 0.59 -14.71
N LEU A 96 -4.76 -0.31 -13.73
CA LEU A 96 -6.05 -0.57 -13.12
C LEU A 96 -6.57 0.67 -12.36
N ALA A 97 -5.74 1.27 -11.49
CA ALA A 97 -6.11 2.47 -10.75
C ALA A 97 -6.55 3.61 -11.68
N LYS A 98 -5.80 3.87 -12.76
CA LYS A 98 -6.15 4.86 -13.79
C LYS A 98 -7.43 4.50 -14.57
N LYS A 99 -7.70 3.22 -14.79
CA LYS A 99 -8.96 2.77 -15.41
C LYS A 99 -10.16 3.03 -14.51
N LEU A 100 -10.03 2.75 -13.21
CA LEU A 100 -11.09 2.99 -12.23
C LEU A 100 -11.34 4.49 -12.03
N GLU A 101 -10.27 5.30 -11.99
CA GLU A 101 -10.34 6.75 -11.83
C GLU A 101 -11.18 7.44 -12.91
N LYS A 102 -11.27 6.87 -14.13
CA LYS A 102 -12.16 7.38 -15.18
C LYS A 102 -13.64 7.31 -14.82
N ARG A 103 -14.02 6.50 -13.82
CA ARG A 103 -15.41 6.32 -13.37
C ARG A 103 -15.70 7.09 -12.09
N LYS A 104 -14.82 6.97 -11.10
CA LYS A 104 -14.91 7.61 -9.78
C LYS A 104 -13.51 7.89 -9.25
N PRO A 105 -13.31 8.87 -8.38
CA PRO A 105 -12.05 9.06 -7.67
C PRO A 105 -11.57 7.77 -7.00
N VAL A 106 -10.26 7.61 -6.96
CA VAL A 106 -9.59 6.43 -6.36
C VAL A 106 -8.77 6.87 -5.16
N ILE A 107 -8.88 6.12 -4.08
CA ILE A 107 -7.96 6.14 -2.94
C ILE A 107 -7.30 4.76 -2.91
N PHE A 108 -5.97 4.69 -2.94
CA PHE A 108 -5.29 3.43 -2.75
C PHE A 108 -4.18 3.53 -1.72
N MET A 109 -4.02 2.46 -0.95
CA MET A 109 -3.13 2.43 0.20
C MET A 109 -2.48 1.07 0.39
N GLY A 110 -1.44 1.04 1.19
CA GLY A 110 -0.78 -0.16 1.69
C GLY A 110 0.74 -0.11 1.59
N ASP A 111 1.36 -1.25 1.84
CA ASP A 111 2.79 -1.45 1.76
C ASP A 111 3.24 -1.61 0.30
N VAL A 112 3.83 -0.56 -0.23
CA VAL A 112 4.37 -0.51 -1.60
C VAL A 112 5.69 -1.29 -1.70
N ASN A 113 6.34 -1.60 -0.56
CA ASN A 113 7.65 -2.25 -0.51
C ASN A 113 8.77 -1.49 -1.25
N ALA A 114 8.60 -0.18 -1.46
CA ALA A 114 9.62 0.66 -2.07
C ALA A 114 9.47 2.14 -1.67
N THR A 115 10.57 2.87 -1.76
CA THR A 115 10.63 4.31 -1.52
C THR A 115 10.58 5.09 -2.83
N VAL A 116 9.80 6.16 -2.86
CA VAL A 116 9.69 7.03 -4.05
C VAL A 116 10.98 7.83 -4.28
N SER A 117 11.66 8.23 -3.20
CA SER A 117 12.86 9.08 -3.25
C SER A 117 13.74 8.92 -2.01
N ASP A 118 14.89 9.57 -2.01
CA ASP A 118 15.87 9.47 -0.93
C ASP A 118 15.37 10.02 0.42
N ILE A 119 14.45 10.99 0.39
CA ILE A 119 13.84 11.52 1.62
C ILE A 119 12.96 10.49 2.35
N ASP A 120 12.61 9.38 1.69
CA ASP A 120 11.74 8.33 2.21
C ASP A 120 12.51 7.21 2.93
N LEU A 121 13.83 7.35 3.09
CA LEU A 121 14.66 6.40 3.87
C LEU A 121 15.74 7.12 4.68
N ALA A 122 16.07 6.53 5.85
CA ALA A 122 17.01 7.11 6.80
C ALA A 122 18.46 7.16 6.27
N ARG A 123 18.84 6.18 5.43
CA ARG A 123 20.21 6.01 4.95
C ARG A 123 20.26 5.76 3.44
N PRO A 124 19.93 6.77 2.61
CA PRO A 124 19.81 6.59 1.18
C PRO A 124 21.10 6.09 0.51
N LYS A 125 22.25 6.62 0.90
CA LYS A 125 23.54 6.23 0.31
C LYS A 125 23.92 4.77 0.56
N GLU A 126 23.55 4.24 1.73
CA GLU A 126 23.84 2.84 2.10
C GLU A 126 22.93 1.84 1.37
N ASN A 127 21.83 2.31 0.80
CA ASN A 127 20.80 1.48 0.18
C ASN A 127 20.69 1.64 -1.34
N ILE A 128 21.65 2.30 -1.99
CA ILE A 128 21.68 2.45 -3.45
C ILE A 128 21.64 1.07 -4.13
N GLY A 129 20.66 0.86 -5.01
CA GLY A 129 20.50 -0.39 -5.76
C GLY A 129 19.90 -1.56 -4.97
N HIS A 130 19.59 -1.39 -3.70
CA HIS A 130 18.85 -2.40 -2.94
C HIS A 130 17.38 -2.45 -3.39
N VAL A 131 16.79 -3.64 -3.40
CA VAL A 131 15.35 -3.81 -3.62
C VAL A 131 14.57 -2.96 -2.62
N GLY A 132 13.59 -2.23 -3.12
CA GLY A 132 12.87 -1.20 -2.37
C GLY A 132 13.36 0.23 -2.65
N CYS A 133 14.52 0.39 -3.33
CA CYS A 133 15.03 1.70 -3.75
C CYS A 133 15.88 1.63 -5.05
N THR A 134 15.62 0.61 -5.89
CA THR A 134 16.26 0.50 -7.21
C THR A 134 15.77 1.60 -8.16
N PRO A 135 16.57 1.97 -9.17
CA PRO A 135 16.12 2.91 -10.21
C PRO A 135 14.86 2.45 -10.94
N GLU A 136 14.72 1.15 -11.20
CA GLU A 136 13.57 0.56 -11.89
C GLU A 136 12.28 0.75 -11.08
N GLU A 137 12.30 0.44 -9.78
CA GLU A 137 11.17 0.65 -8.88
C GLU A 137 10.79 2.13 -8.82
N ARG A 138 11.77 3.00 -8.60
CA ARG A 138 11.56 4.45 -8.51
C ARG A 138 11.02 5.04 -9.81
N ASN A 139 11.49 4.60 -10.97
CA ASN A 139 10.97 5.03 -12.27
C ASN A 139 9.48 4.72 -12.43
N ILE A 140 9.03 3.54 -11.95
CA ILE A 140 7.60 3.22 -11.97
C ILE A 140 6.84 4.06 -10.94
N LEU A 141 7.36 4.21 -9.72
CA LEU A 141 6.73 5.04 -8.68
C LEU A 141 6.64 6.53 -9.07
N GLN A 142 7.56 7.05 -9.88
CA GLN A 142 7.42 8.40 -10.47
C GLN A 142 6.15 8.50 -11.34
N LYS A 143 5.74 7.43 -12.03
CA LYS A 143 4.46 7.42 -12.78
C LYS A 143 3.24 7.44 -11.85
N TYR A 144 3.36 6.86 -10.63
CA TYR A 144 2.32 6.93 -9.61
C TYR A 144 2.11 8.38 -9.15
N ILE A 145 3.18 9.06 -8.71
CA ILE A 145 3.09 10.45 -8.24
C ILE A 145 2.79 11.45 -9.36
N ALA A 146 3.12 11.13 -10.60
CA ALA A 146 2.67 11.93 -11.75
C ALA A 146 1.16 11.83 -12.00
N SER A 147 0.53 10.70 -11.62
CA SER A 147 -0.90 10.43 -11.86
C SER A 147 -1.77 10.68 -10.63
N PHE A 148 -1.28 10.36 -9.43
CA PHE A 148 -1.97 10.45 -8.15
C PHE A 148 -1.16 11.28 -7.17
N ILE A 149 -1.77 11.66 -6.05
CA ILE A 149 -1.14 12.44 -4.99
C ILE A 149 -0.69 11.51 -3.88
N ASP A 150 0.60 11.51 -3.54
CA ASP A 150 1.11 11.00 -2.28
C ASP A 150 0.70 11.97 -1.16
N THR A 151 -0.32 11.63 -0.42
CA THR A 151 -0.96 12.52 0.57
C THR A 151 0.00 12.96 1.67
N TRP A 152 0.90 12.07 2.11
CA TRP A 152 1.88 12.41 3.12
C TRP A 152 2.90 13.41 2.59
N ARG A 153 3.50 13.13 1.44
CA ARG A 153 4.55 13.98 0.86
C ARG A 153 4.03 15.35 0.45
N GLU A 154 2.78 15.40 -0.02
CA GLU A 154 2.14 16.68 -0.35
C GLU A 154 2.02 17.62 0.87
N LYS A 155 1.62 17.08 2.03
CA LYS A 155 1.46 17.87 3.27
C LYS A 155 2.78 18.08 4.02
N ASN A 156 3.79 17.25 3.76
CA ASN A 156 5.07 17.22 4.46
C ASN A 156 6.25 17.14 3.46
N PRO A 157 6.45 18.14 2.60
CA PRO A 157 7.37 18.04 1.46
C PRO A 157 8.83 17.74 1.85
N GLU A 158 9.26 18.23 3.01
CA GLU A 158 10.65 18.09 3.48
C GLU A 158 10.80 17.21 4.73
N LYS A 159 9.68 16.74 5.30
CA LYS A 159 9.75 15.96 6.54
C LYS A 159 10.15 14.53 6.27
N GLN A 160 11.15 14.04 7.02
CA GLN A 160 11.48 12.63 7.11
C GLN A 160 10.66 11.98 8.23
N GLN A 161 10.00 10.88 7.91
CA GLN A 161 9.32 10.02 8.86
C GLN A 161 9.11 8.65 8.19
N TRP A 162 9.16 7.61 8.99
CA TRP A 162 9.19 6.23 8.53
C TRP A 162 7.90 5.51 8.88
N THR A 163 7.59 4.47 8.09
CA THR A 163 6.46 3.59 8.34
C THR A 163 6.89 2.17 8.66
N TRP A 164 8.15 1.82 8.37
CA TRP A 164 8.73 0.50 8.60
C TRP A 164 10.16 0.57 9.13
N TRP A 165 10.52 -0.41 9.99
CA TRP A 165 11.86 -0.58 10.56
C TRP A 165 12.26 -2.05 10.61
N ASP A 166 13.47 -2.39 10.18
CA ASP A 166 13.98 -3.76 10.26
C ASP A 166 14.11 -4.23 11.72
N MET A 167 13.29 -5.23 12.08
CA MET A 167 13.27 -5.80 13.43
C MET A 167 14.59 -6.52 13.79
N LYS A 168 15.21 -7.20 12.83
CA LYS A 168 16.42 -8.00 13.09
C LYS A 168 17.57 -7.12 13.56
N SER A 169 17.71 -5.94 13.01
CA SER A 169 18.74 -4.97 13.40
C SER A 169 18.28 -4.03 14.52
N ARG A 170 17.06 -4.18 15.07
CA ARG A 170 16.45 -3.25 16.03
C ARG A 170 16.51 -1.79 15.52
N ALA A 171 16.21 -1.61 14.25
CA ALA A 171 16.35 -0.34 13.55
C ALA A 171 15.44 0.77 14.13
N ARG A 172 14.26 0.38 14.69
CA ARG A 172 13.31 1.32 15.30
C ARG A 172 13.89 2.03 16.53
N ASP A 173 14.68 1.36 17.36
CA ASP A 173 15.35 1.95 18.54
C ASP A 173 16.36 3.06 18.15
N ARG A 174 16.81 3.05 16.89
CA ARG A 174 17.79 4.01 16.33
C ARG A 174 17.17 4.94 15.29
N ASP A 175 15.84 4.87 15.12
CA ASP A 175 15.08 5.60 14.11
C ASP A 175 15.63 5.48 12.67
N ILE A 176 16.11 4.27 12.30
CA ILE A 176 16.61 3.95 10.97
C ILE A 176 15.53 3.21 10.23
N GLY A 177 14.61 3.94 9.60
CA GLY A 177 13.44 3.38 8.96
C GLY A 177 13.29 3.79 7.50
N TRP A 178 12.25 3.25 6.89
CA TRP A 178 11.81 3.51 5.53
C TRP A 178 10.33 3.89 5.53
N ARG A 179 9.95 4.82 4.68
CA ARG A 179 8.55 5.10 4.38
C ARG A 179 8.16 4.30 3.14
N ILE A 180 7.50 3.18 3.35
CA ILE A 180 7.08 2.25 2.29
C ILE A 180 5.57 2.00 2.29
N ASP A 181 4.86 2.49 3.31
CA ASP A 181 3.40 2.50 3.35
C ASP A 181 2.88 3.86 2.89
N TYR A 182 1.99 3.86 1.93
CA TYR A 182 1.49 5.07 1.29
C TYR A 182 -0.02 5.11 1.27
N ILE A 183 -0.57 6.32 1.23
CA ILE A 183 -1.96 6.58 0.82
C ILE A 183 -1.91 7.55 -0.35
N PHE A 184 -2.27 7.05 -1.52
CA PHE A 184 -2.40 7.83 -2.74
C PHE A 184 -3.86 8.14 -3.03
N ILE A 185 -4.13 9.32 -3.56
CA ILE A 185 -5.48 9.74 -3.94
C ILE A 185 -5.52 10.32 -5.36
N SER A 186 -6.66 10.24 -6.00
CA SER A 186 -6.94 10.97 -7.24
C SER A 186 -6.75 12.46 -7.06
N LYS A 187 -6.23 13.16 -8.06
CA LYS A 187 -6.00 14.61 -8.03
C LYS A 187 -7.28 15.42 -7.74
N SER A 188 -8.43 14.90 -8.15
CA SER A 188 -9.73 15.51 -7.85
C SER A 188 -10.09 15.54 -6.35
N LEU A 189 -9.40 14.76 -5.51
CA LEU A 189 -9.58 14.72 -4.07
C LEU A 189 -8.58 15.58 -3.29
N GLN A 190 -7.64 16.25 -3.96
CA GLN A 190 -6.55 17.01 -3.33
C GLN A 190 -7.03 17.99 -2.26
N GLY A 191 -8.00 18.84 -2.60
CA GLY A 191 -8.54 19.85 -1.68
C GLY A 191 -9.40 19.28 -0.55
N LYS A 192 -9.66 17.98 -0.52
CA LYS A 192 -10.52 17.32 0.46
C LYS A 192 -9.75 16.68 1.62
N VAL A 193 -8.42 16.60 1.53
CA VAL A 193 -7.57 16.06 2.59
C VAL A 193 -7.49 17.04 3.76
N LYS A 194 -8.07 16.65 4.91
CA LYS A 194 -7.99 17.39 6.16
C LYS A 194 -6.70 17.11 6.91
N LYS A 195 -6.37 15.83 7.08
CA LYS A 195 -5.23 15.40 7.87
C LYS A 195 -4.62 14.12 7.31
N ILE A 196 -3.31 14.00 7.41
CA ILE A 196 -2.55 12.77 7.16
C ILE A 196 -1.50 12.63 8.26
N GLU A 197 -1.41 11.45 8.88
CA GLU A 197 -0.45 11.16 9.95
C GLU A 197 0.18 9.79 9.76
N ILE A 198 1.48 9.70 10.05
CA ILE A 198 2.20 8.46 10.29
C ILE A 198 2.29 8.29 11.80
N LEU A 199 1.65 7.24 12.34
CA LEU A 199 1.54 6.99 13.78
C LEU A 199 2.77 6.22 14.29
N GLY A 200 3.95 6.80 14.14
CA GLY A 200 5.25 6.18 14.40
C GLY A 200 5.44 5.62 15.82
N ASN A 201 4.67 6.11 16.79
CA ASN A 201 4.73 5.63 18.19
C ASN A 201 3.86 4.39 18.43
N GLN A 202 3.00 4.00 17.48
CA GLN A 202 2.18 2.79 17.61
C GLN A 202 3.09 1.56 17.48
N MET A 203 3.13 0.77 18.56
CA MET A 203 3.91 -0.47 18.64
C MET A 203 3.04 -1.69 18.30
N GLY A 204 3.67 -2.86 18.09
CA GLY A 204 2.99 -4.14 17.84
C GLY A 204 3.30 -4.75 16.47
N SER A 205 4.00 -4.00 15.59
CA SER A 205 4.47 -4.45 14.28
C SER A 205 5.79 -3.78 13.94
N ASP A 206 6.50 -4.30 12.96
CA ASP A 206 7.64 -3.64 12.29
C ASP A 206 7.20 -2.46 11.39
N HIS A 207 5.90 -2.38 11.08
CA HIS A 207 5.27 -1.20 10.49
C HIS A 207 4.53 -0.38 11.55
N CYS A 208 4.19 0.86 11.21
CA CYS A 208 3.22 1.66 11.96
C CYS A 208 2.05 2.10 11.07
N PRO A 209 0.89 2.40 11.66
CA PRO A 209 -0.28 2.83 10.89
C PRO A 209 -0.07 4.19 10.22
N VAL A 210 -0.68 4.36 9.06
CA VAL A 210 -0.86 5.65 8.38
C VAL A 210 -2.34 5.99 8.38
N MET A 211 -2.68 7.20 8.83
CA MET A 211 -4.07 7.67 8.97
C MET A 211 -4.32 8.83 8.02
N LEU A 212 -5.41 8.74 7.25
CA LEU A 212 -5.92 9.81 6.39
C LEU A 212 -7.32 10.23 6.86
N ASP A 213 -7.52 11.54 7.08
CA ASP A 213 -8.83 12.18 7.25
C ASP A 213 -9.14 12.98 5.98
N ILE A 214 -10.27 12.63 5.32
CA ILE A 214 -10.65 13.19 4.02
C ILE A 214 -12.17 13.34 3.91
N ASP A 215 -12.63 14.45 3.35
CA ASP A 215 -14.04 14.70 3.03
C ASP A 215 -14.41 14.07 1.66
N LEU A 216 -15.39 13.16 1.62
CA LEU A 216 -15.82 12.43 0.42
C LEU A 216 -17.28 12.71 0.04
#